data_fe417f65b5899f700933787e351b83db
#
_entry.id   fe417f65b5899f700933787e351b83db
#
_cell.length_a   1.000
_cell.length_b   1.000
_cell.length_c   1.000
_cell.angle_alpha   90.00
_cell.angle_beta   90.00
_cell.angle_gamma   90.00
#
_symmetry.space_group_name_H-M   'P 1'
#
loop_
_entity.id
_entity.type
_entity.pdbx_description
1 polymer ?
#
loop_
_entity_poly.entity_id
_entity_poly.type
_entity_poly.pdbx_seq_one_letter_code
_entity_poly.pdbx_strand_id
1 'polypeptide(L)'
;MLFALGTGAISGGTSGLLDHDTERAQAIIDGDKGIDDRCDELIGVVKERLSSAVLDAEELEYLVAVLQFVPELERSADLAEHVASQTLENLSEVITARSRGLIQSMSDVAVQMWQSAGTAFRRGSREAAPALREADDEIDDMA
;
A
#
# COMPACT_ATOMS: atom_id res chain seq x y z
N MET A 1 4.70 -9.05 6.21
CA MET A 1 5.79 -8.60 5.33
C MET A 1 5.26 -7.71 4.21
N LEU A 2 4.32 -8.13 3.37
CA LEU A 2 3.76 -7.33 2.26
C LEU A 2 3.18 -5.97 2.70
N PHE A 3 2.37 -5.90 3.77
CA PHE A 3 1.88 -4.62 4.30
C PHE A 3 3.00 -3.62 4.64
N ALA A 4 4.15 -4.11 5.13
CA ALA A 4 5.27 -3.24 5.43
C ALA A 4 5.97 -2.72 4.16
N LEU A 5 5.97 -3.52 3.08
CA LEU A 5 6.51 -3.09 1.78
C LEU A 5 5.63 -2.02 1.16
N GLY A 6 4.30 -2.22 1.10
CA GLY A 6 3.37 -1.20 0.61
C GLY A 6 3.44 0.09 1.42
N THR A 7 3.47 0.00 2.76
CA THR A 7 3.65 1.16 3.64
C THR A 7 4.97 1.89 3.34
N GLY A 8 6.06 1.13 3.14
CA GLY A 8 7.37 1.67 2.79
C GLY A 8 7.39 2.36 1.44
N ALA A 9 6.71 1.80 0.44
CA ALA A 9 6.58 2.38 -0.89
C ALA A 9 5.82 3.72 -0.85
N ILE A 10 4.65 3.78 -0.17
CA ILE A 10 3.86 5.01 -0.02
C ILE A 10 4.68 6.11 0.67
N SER A 11 5.26 5.80 1.83
CA SER A 11 6.08 6.77 2.58
C SER A 11 7.32 7.20 1.80
N GLY A 12 8.02 6.24 1.18
CA GLY A 12 9.24 6.50 0.40
C GLY A 12 8.99 7.30 -0.86
N GLY A 13 7.94 6.96 -1.62
CA GLY A 13 7.55 7.70 -2.83
C GLY A 13 7.17 9.15 -2.52
N THR A 14 6.34 9.35 -1.48
CA THR A 14 5.94 10.70 -1.04
C THR A 14 7.13 11.51 -0.54
N SER A 15 7.99 10.93 0.30
CA SER A 15 9.18 11.64 0.80
C SER A 15 10.14 11.98 -0.34
N GLY A 16 10.36 11.04 -1.28
CA GLY A 16 11.16 11.30 -2.49
C GLY A 16 10.66 12.53 -3.24
N LEU A 17 9.34 12.59 -3.48
CA LEU A 17 8.70 13.71 -4.17
C LEU A 17 8.84 15.02 -3.38
N LEU A 18 8.54 15.01 -2.09
CA LEU A 18 8.54 16.22 -1.27
C LEU A 18 9.95 16.76 -0.98
N ASP A 19 10.93 15.89 -0.85
CA ASP A 19 12.33 16.26 -0.52
C ASP A 19 13.22 16.45 -1.75
N HIS A 20 12.70 16.29 -2.97
CA HIS A 20 13.46 16.24 -4.24
C HIS A 20 14.57 15.15 -4.23
N ASP A 21 14.31 14.06 -3.52
CA ASP A 21 15.26 12.96 -3.36
C ASP A 21 15.11 11.94 -4.50
N THR A 22 15.84 12.19 -5.58
CA THR A 22 15.82 11.33 -6.77
C THR A 22 16.39 9.93 -6.52
N GLU A 23 17.34 9.78 -5.59
CA GLU A 23 17.89 8.47 -5.23
C GLU A 23 16.83 7.63 -4.52
N ARG A 24 16.11 8.24 -3.59
CA ARG A 24 14.99 7.57 -2.90
C ARG A 24 13.87 7.23 -3.87
N ALA A 25 13.49 8.16 -4.74
CA ALA A 25 12.47 7.93 -5.75
C ALA A 25 12.85 6.74 -6.66
N GLN A 26 14.11 6.70 -7.14
CA GLN A 26 14.58 5.59 -7.96
C GLN A 26 14.57 4.26 -7.20
N ALA A 27 14.91 4.26 -5.90
CA ALA A 27 14.88 3.05 -5.09
C ALA A 27 13.44 2.49 -4.92
N ILE A 28 12.42 3.36 -4.87
CA ILE A 28 11.01 2.93 -4.84
C ILE A 28 10.61 2.32 -6.19
N ILE A 29 10.95 2.97 -7.30
CA ILE A 29 10.69 2.49 -8.66
C ILE A 29 11.35 1.11 -8.89
N ASP A 30 12.62 0.98 -8.54
CA ASP A 30 13.36 -0.27 -8.70
C ASP A 30 12.83 -1.39 -7.78
N GLY A 31 12.23 -1.03 -6.65
CA GLY A 31 11.68 -1.94 -5.67
C GLY A 31 10.29 -2.50 -6.01
N ASP A 32 9.54 -1.81 -6.86
CA ASP A 32 8.15 -2.12 -7.20
C ASP A 32 8.00 -3.55 -7.76
N LYS A 33 8.80 -3.91 -8.75
CA LYS A 33 8.84 -5.28 -9.28
C LYS A 33 9.00 -6.36 -8.21
N GLY A 34 9.73 -6.07 -7.14
CA GLY A 34 9.91 -7.02 -6.03
C GLY A 34 8.66 -7.18 -5.19
N ILE A 35 7.74 -6.21 -5.21
CA ILE A 35 6.42 -6.31 -4.57
C ILE A 35 5.52 -7.18 -5.43
N ASP A 36 5.47 -6.94 -6.74
CA ASP A 36 4.70 -7.72 -7.71
C ASP A 36 5.07 -9.20 -7.65
N ASP A 37 6.37 -9.50 -7.77
CA ASP A 37 6.87 -10.87 -7.72
C ASP A 37 6.41 -11.60 -6.43
N ARG A 38 6.30 -10.90 -5.30
CA ARG A 38 5.82 -11.46 -4.02
C ARG A 38 4.29 -11.59 -3.96
N CYS A 39 3.56 -10.68 -4.60
CA CYS A 39 2.12 -10.76 -4.75
C CYS A 39 1.75 -11.98 -5.59
N ASP A 40 2.41 -12.17 -6.72
CA ASP A 40 2.24 -13.32 -7.61
C ASP A 40 2.57 -14.65 -6.90
N GLU A 41 3.70 -14.70 -6.16
CA GLU A 41 4.08 -15.87 -5.37
C GLU A 41 2.99 -16.23 -4.35
N LEU A 42 2.49 -15.24 -3.61
CA LEU A 42 1.43 -15.46 -2.62
C LEU A 42 0.13 -15.94 -3.25
N ILE A 43 -0.28 -15.34 -4.37
CA ILE A 43 -1.46 -15.79 -5.14
C ILE A 43 -1.27 -17.23 -5.63
N GLY A 44 -0.07 -17.59 -6.07
CA GLY A 44 0.28 -18.96 -6.45
C GLY A 44 0.09 -19.96 -5.31
N VAL A 45 0.62 -19.63 -4.13
CA VAL A 45 0.46 -20.45 -2.92
C VAL A 45 -1.02 -20.60 -2.52
N VAL A 46 -1.79 -19.51 -2.59
CA VAL A 46 -3.22 -19.56 -2.28
C VAL A 46 -3.99 -20.45 -3.26
N LYS A 47 -3.72 -20.32 -4.57
CA LYS A 47 -4.34 -21.17 -5.60
C LYS A 47 -4.00 -22.66 -5.40
N GLU A 48 -2.76 -22.98 -5.07
CA GLU A 48 -2.33 -24.34 -4.77
C GLU A 48 -3.08 -24.88 -3.54
N ARG A 49 -3.20 -24.07 -2.48
CA ARG A 49 -3.92 -24.46 -1.26
C ARG A 49 -5.42 -24.67 -1.51
N LEU A 50 -6.06 -23.80 -2.28
CA LEU A 50 -7.47 -23.94 -2.69
C LEU A 50 -7.72 -25.20 -3.54
N SER A 51 -6.73 -25.66 -4.27
CA SER A 51 -6.81 -26.89 -5.07
C SER A 51 -6.62 -28.16 -4.24
N SER A 52 -6.19 -28.07 -2.99
CA SER A 52 -6.02 -29.19 -2.09
C SER A 52 -7.36 -29.61 -1.47
N ALA A 53 -7.55 -30.89 -1.23
CA ALA A 53 -8.87 -31.52 -1.13
C ALA A 53 -9.72 -31.24 0.12
N VAL A 54 -9.18 -30.61 1.18
CA VAL A 54 -9.95 -30.37 2.43
C VAL A 54 -9.54 -29.03 3.02
N LEU A 55 -10.49 -28.08 2.98
CA LEU A 55 -10.40 -26.79 3.67
C LEU A 55 -11.54 -26.73 4.68
N ASP A 56 -11.29 -26.22 5.88
CA ASP A 56 -12.37 -25.81 6.75
C ASP A 56 -12.88 -24.40 6.37
N ALA A 57 -13.98 -23.99 6.98
CA ALA A 57 -14.62 -22.71 6.63
C ALA A 57 -13.74 -21.51 7.00
N GLU A 58 -12.99 -21.57 8.09
CA GLU A 58 -12.12 -20.48 8.55
C GLU A 58 -10.93 -20.31 7.61
N GLU A 59 -10.30 -21.41 7.21
CA GLU A 59 -9.22 -21.42 6.25
C GLU A 59 -9.68 -20.89 4.89
N LEU A 60 -10.86 -21.32 4.43
CA LEU A 60 -11.43 -20.82 3.18
C LEU A 60 -11.67 -19.30 3.22
N GLU A 61 -12.28 -18.78 4.29
CA GLU A 61 -12.49 -17.34 4.47
C GLU A 61 -11.16 -16.58 4.46
N TYR A 62 -10.13 -17.10 5.12
CA TYR A 62 -8.79 -16.49 5.12
C TYR A 62 -8.18 -16.44 3.72
N LEU A 63 -8.21 -17.55 2.97
CA LEU A 63 -7.64 -17.60 1.61
C LEU A 63 -8.39 -16.67 0.65
N VAL A 64 -9.71 -16.57 0.77
CA VAL A 64 -10.53 -15.62 0.00
C VAL A 64 -10.15 -14.18 0.35
N ALA A 65 -9.97 -13.86 1.63
CA ALA A 65 -9.52 -12.54 2.05
C ALA A 65 -8.14 -12.18 1.48
N VAL A 66 -7.20 -13.15 1.43
CA VAL A 66 -5.88 -12.94 0.78
C VAL A 66 -6.04 -12.62 -0.71
N LEU A 67 -6.87 -13.37 -1.44
CA LEU A 67 -7.12 -13.12 -2.86
C LEU A 67 -7.75 -11.75 -3.15
N GLN A 68 -8.51 -11.22 -2.22
CA GLN A 68 -9.12 -9.90 -2.35
C GLN A 68 -8.14 -8.77 -2.01
N PHE A 69 -7.30 -8.98 -1.02
CA PHE A 69 -6.42 -7.94 -0.49
C PHE A 69 -5.11 -7.80 -1.27
N VAL A 70 -4.54 -8.89 -1.81
CA VAL A 70 -3.24 -8.84 -2.50
C VAL A 70 -3.25 -7.94 -3.72
N PRO A 71 -4.27 -7.96 -4.61
CA PRO A 71 -4.34 -7.03 -5.74
C PRO A 71 -4.45 -5.56 -5.34
N GLU A 72 -5.10 -5.26 -4.20
CA GLU A 72 -5.18 -3.88 -3.70
C GLU A 72 -3.85 -3.39 -3.14
N LEU A 73 -3.04 -4.30 -2.60
CA LEU A 73 -1.70 -3.98 -2.14
C LEU A 73 -0.75 -3.72 -3.30
N GLU A 74 -0.77 -4.56 -4.34
CA GLU A 74 -0.04 -4.38 -5.59
C GLU A 74 -0.40 -3.01 -6.20
N ARG A 75 -1.68 -2.74 -6.40
CA ARG A 75 -2.15 -1.46 -6.91
C ARG A 75 -1.69 -0.26 -6.08
N SER A 76 -1.62 -0.39 -4.76
CA SER A 76 -1.13 0.68 -3.89
C SER A 76 0.36 0.90 -4.04
N ALA A 77 1.14 -0.15 -4.32
CA ALA A 77 2.56 -0.06 -4.62
C ALA A 77 2.79 0.62 -5.98
N ASP A 78 2.05 0.23 -7.02
CA ASP A 78 2.06 0.88 -8.35
C ASP A 78 1.81 2.40 -8.24
N LEU A 79 0.80 2.79 -7.43
CA LEU A 79 0.51 4.21 -7.22
C LEU A 79 1.64 4.93 -6.49
N ALA A 80 2.31 4.28 -5.54
CA ALA A 80 3.46 4.84 -4.85
C ALA A 80 4.70 4.96 -5.78
N GLU A 81 4.91 3.99 -6.66
CA GLU A 81 5.91 4.04 -7.74
C GLU A 81 5.62 5.22 -8.67
N HIS A 82 4.35 5.39 -9.08
CA HIS A 82 3.94 6.50 -9.91
C HIS A 82 4.17 7.86 -9.22
N VAL A 83 3.91 8.00 -7.93
CA VAL A 83 4.26 9.20 -7.15
C VAL A 83 5.77 9.43 -7.13
N ALA A 84 6.57 8.38 -6.95
CA ALA A 84 8.02 8.46 -6.98
C ALA A 84 8.54 8.92 -8.35
N SER A 85 7.95 8.43 -9.45
CA SER A 85 8.36 8.81 -10.82
C SER A 85 8.17 10.31 -11.09
N GLN A 86 7.18 10.96 -10.47
CA GLN A 86 6.98 12.40 -10.58
C GLN A 86 8.15 13.22 -10.02
N THR A 87 8.97 12.64 -9.13
CA THR A 87 10.22 13.28 -8.67
C THR A 87 11.22 13.41 -9.81
N LEU A 88 11.34 12.38 -10.65
CA LEU A 88 12.25 12.36 -11.80
C LEU A 88 11.77 13.27 -12.93
N GLU A 89 10.49 13.59 -12.98
CA GLU A 89 9.87 14.54 -13.90
C GLU A 89 9.90 15.98 -13.38
N ASN A 90 10.59 16.25 -12.26
CA ASN A 90 10.74 17.55 -11.61
C ASN A 90 9.42 18.19 -11.14
N LEU A 91 8.36 17.40 -10.92
CA LEU A 91 7.09 17.92 -10.39
C LEU A 91 7.29 18.59 -9.03
N SER A 92 8.20 18.08 -8.23
CA SER A 92 8.59 18.60 -6.92
C SER A 92 8.97 20.09 -6.93
N GLU A 93 9.48 20.62 -8.05
CA GLU A 93 9.88 22.04 -8.19
C GLU A 93 8.66 22.98 -8.27
N VAL A 94 7.51 22.48 -8.71
CA VAL A 94 6.30 23.30 -8.90
C VAL A 94 5.25 23.10 -7.81
N ILE A 95 5.50 22.20 -6.86
CA ILE A 95 4.60 21.95 -5.73
C ILE A 95 4.60 23.16 -4.79
N THR A 96 3.42 23.76 -4.58
CA THR A 96 3.26 24.87 -3.64
C THR A 96 3.40 24.39 -2.18
N ALA A 97 3.70 25.29 -1.25
CA ALA A 97 3.79 24.95 0.16
C ALA A 97 2.47 24.39 0.71
N ARG A 98 1.31 24.86 0.19
CA ARG A 98 0.00 24.32 0.56
C ARG A 98 -0.18 22.88 0.07
N SER A 99 0.10 22.63 -1.21
CA SER A 99 -0.01 21.30 -1.80
C SER A 99 0.96 20.31 -1.13
N ARG A 100 2.16 20.77 -0.77
CA ARG A 100 3.14 19.99 -0.01
C ARG A 100 2.58 19.53 1.32
N GLY A 101 1.95 20.42 2.08
CA GLY A 101 1.32 20.08 3.35
C GLY A 101 0.18 19.08 3.20
N LEU A 102 -0.66 19.23 2.18
CA LEU A 102 -1.75 18.29 1.89
C LEU A 102 -1.21 16.90 1.50
N ILE A 103 -0.25 16.83 0.58
CA ILE A 103 0.37 15.57 0.16
C ILE A 103 0.99 14.83 1.35
N GLN A 104 1.68 15.57 2.24
CA GLN A 104 2.26 14.97 3.45
C GLN A 104 1.16 14.41 4.37
N SER A 105 0.09 15.18 4.63
CA SER A 105 -1.02 14.74 5.49
C SER A 105 -1.73 13.51 4.91
N MET A 106 -2.02 13.50 3.61
CA MET A 106 -2.62 12.34 2.94
C MET A 106 -1.73 11.09 3.04
N SER A 107 -0.42 11.26 2.85
CA SER A 107 0.54 10.15 2.98
C SER A 107 0.58 9.61 4.40
N ASP A 108 0.59 10.48 5.42
CA ASP A 108 0.63 10.07 6.82
C ASP A 108 -0.61 9.26 7.20
N VAL A 109 -1.80 9.69 6.76
CA VAL A 109 -3.06 8.95 6.97
C VAL A 109 -3.04 7.62 6.22
N ALA A 110 -2.64 7.60 4.93
CA ALA A 110 -2.56 6.36 4.15
C ALA A 110 -1.61 5.33 4.78
N VAL A 111 -0.44 5.76 5.25
CA VAL A 111 0.52 4.90 5.96
C VAL A 111 -0.10 4.31 7.23
N GLN A 112 -0.83 5.11 8.03
CA GLN A 112 -1.51 4.63 9.23
C GLN A 112 -2.63 3.65 8.90
N MET A 113 -3.39 3.91 7.85
CA MET A 113 -4.43 2.99 7.37
C MET A 113 -3.86 1.62 7.00
N TRP A 114 -2.79 1.59 6.20
CA TRP A 114 -2.13 0.34 5.82
C TRP A 114 -1.53 -0.42 7.01
N GLN A 115 -0.94 0.27 7.98
CA GLN A 115 -0.44 -0.35 9.21
C GLN A 115 -1.56 -0.95 10.05
N SER A 116 -2.68 -0.22 10.17
CA SER A 116 -3.87 -0.65 10.90
C SER A 116 -4.54 -1.85 10.23
N ALA A 117 -4.72 -1.79 8.90
CA ALA A 117 -5.25 -2.90 8.10
C ALA A 117 -4.36 -4.15 8.24
N GLY A 118 -3.04 -4.01 8.14
CA GLY A 118 -2.10 -5.12 8.31
C GLY A 118 -2.13 -5.73 9.71
N THR A 119 -2.38 -4.92 10.72
CA THR A 119 -2.53 -5.41 12.10
C THR A 119 -3.85 -6.14 12.30
N ALA A 120 -4.95 -5.58 11.77
CA ALA A 120 -6.28 -6.21 11.81
C ALA A 120 -6.27 -7.56 11.06
N PHE A 121 -5.67 -7.61 9.88
CA PHE A 121 -5.54 -8.82 9.08
C PHE A 121 -4.80 -9.94 9.85
N ARG A 122 -3.63 -9.62 10.45
CA ARG A 122 -2.87 -10.61 11.23
C ARG A 122 -3.61 -11.14 12.46
N ARG A 123 -4.53 -10.35 13.02
CA ARG A 123 -5.33 -10.72 14.20
C ARG A 123 -6.66 -11.37 13.84
N GLY A 124 -7.03 -11.41 12.56
CA GLY A 124 -8.38 -11.84 12.15
C GLY A 124 -9.48 -10.93 12.73
N SER A 125 -9.17 -9.66 13.03
CA SER A 125 -10.08 -8.75 13.74
C SER A 125 -10.71 -7.75 12.77
N ARG A 126 -12.03 -7.56 12.90
CA ARG A 126 -12.79 -6.53 12.15
C ARG A 126 -12.95 -5.22 12.93
N GLU A 127 -12.37 -5.11 14.12
CA GLU A 127 -12.51 -3.94 15.00
C GLU A 127 -11.92 -2.66 14.40
N ALA A 128 -10.93 -2.76 13.52
CA ALA A 128 -10.33 -1.62 12.86
C ALA A 128 -11.19 -1.02 11.71
N ALA A 129 -12.20 -1.75 11.22
CA ALA A 129 -12.95 -1.34 10.03
C ALA A 129 -13.66 0.03 10.14
N PRO A 130 -14.30 0.41 11.28
CA PRO A 130 -14.87 1.74 11.41
C PRO A 130 -13.83 2.86 11.35
N ALA A 131 -12.69 2.71 12.05
CA ALA A 131 -11.61 3.69 12.05
C ALA A 131 -10.92 3.82 10.69
N LEU A 132 -10.82 2.73 9.93
CA LEU A 132 -10.29 2.75 8.56
C LEU A 132 -11.21 3.53 7.62
N ARG A 133 -12.54 3.42 7.77
CA ARG A 133 -13.49 4.21 6.97
C ARG A 133 -13.43 5.69 7.30
N GLU A 134 -13.32 6.04 8.59
CA GLU A 134 -13.18 7.43 9.00
C GLU A 134 -11.89 8.07 8.45
N ALA A 135 -10.79 7.31 8.42
CA ALA A 135 -9.54 7.76 7.83
C ALA A 135 -9.60 7.89 6.30
N ASP A 136 -10.38 7.03 5.63
CA ASP A 136 -10.65 7.11 4.19
C ASP A 136 -11.44 8.38 3.84
N ASP A 137 -12.52 8.66 4.60
CA ASP A 137 -13.29 9.91 4.48
C ASP A 137 -12.39 11.14 4.71
N GLU A 138 -11.41 11.09 5.63
CA GLU A 138 -10.45 12.17 5.87
C GLU A 138 -9.54 12.43 4.66
N ILE A 139 -9.08 11.37 3.97
CA ILE A 139 -8.28 11.51 2.75
C ILE A 139 -9.12 12.11 1.62
N ASP A 140 -10.35 11.66 1.46
CA ASP A 140 -11.26 12.17 0.43
C ASP A 140 -11.56 13.66 0.63
N ASP A 141 -11.71 14.11 1.88
CA ASP A 141 -11.89 15.53 2.21
C ASP A 141 -10.66 16.41 1.92
N MET A 142 -9.46 15.81 1.82
CA MET A 142 -8.22 16.49 1.48
C MET A 142 -7.96 16.58 -0.04
N ALA A 143 -8.63 15.76 -0.84
CA ALA A 143 -8.41 15.66 -2.28
C ALA A 143 -9.21 16.73 -3.06
#